data_0bead29075bb22188d5011345e26285f
#
_entry.id   0bead29075bb22188d5011345e26285f
#
_cell.length_a   1.000
_cell.length_b   1.000
_cell.length_c   1.000
_cell.angle_alpha   90.00
_cell.angle_beta   90.00
_cell.angle_gamma   90.00
#
_symmetry.space_group_name_H-M   'P 1'
#
loop_
_entity.id
_entity.type
_entity.pdbx_description
1 polymer ?
#
loop_
_entity_poly.entity_id
_entity_poly.type
_entity_poly.pdbx_seq_one_letter_code
_entity_poly.pdbx_strand_id
1 'polypeptide(L)'
;MQHGLPRKEGDPASAGSHFGAVFLLMLDSGLRPGEIFRMRWENIHWGKGLIFNPRGKSRKSRRYVPLTERVKAALLARKNISSEGWVFPSTRSRSGYITDREVSKQWLEAKRMAGIPQKVVLYCARHRFSTDAMEGTGNLLAVMDVMGHGSVNSTRVYTHTNAALIREVIERRNQVTAADGAPTEHASPSQDDFAK
;
A
#
# COMPACT_ATOMS: atom_id res chain seq x y z
N MET A 1 41.21 -13.98 22.32
CA MET A 1 40.94 -14.24 20.87
C MET A 1 39.78 -15.23 20.82
N GLN A 2 38.55 -14.78 20.64
CA GLN A 2 37.38 -15.65 20.45
C GLN A 2 37.05 -15.65 18.96
N HIS A 3 37.35 -16.72 18.30
CA HIS A 3 36.96 -17.00 16.91
C HIS A 3 35.43 -17.18 16.88
N GLY A 4 34.71 -16.22 16.32
CA GLY A 4 33.31 -16.37 15.99
C GLY A 4 33.17 -17.50 14.96
N LEU A 5 32.39 -18.52 15.29
CA LEU A 5 32.02 -19.59 14.39
C LEU A 5 31.39 -19.03 13.11
N PRO A 6 31.77 -19.51 11.92
CA PRO A 6 31.14 -19.10 10.67
C PRO A 6 29.64 -19.47 10.73
N ARG A 7 28.77 -18.53 10.41
CA ARG A 7 27.33 -18.79 10.25
C ARG A 7 27.14 -19.80 9.13
N LYS A 8 26.47 -20.90 9.42
CA LYS A 8 26.14 -21.92 8.42
C LYS A 8 25.30 -21.28 7.32
N GLU A 9 25.79 -21.33 6.08
CA GLU A 9 24.99 -21.08 4.89
C GLU A 9 23.80 -22.05 4.92
N GLY A 10 22.56 -21.50 4.93
CA GLY A 10 21.33 -22.30 4.99
C GLY A 10 20.53 -22.17 6.28
N ASP A 11 20.95 -21.37 7.26
CA ASP A 11 20.13 -21.06 8.42
C ASP A 11 18.99 -20.10 7.96
N PRO A 12 17.71 -20.52 8.01
CA PRO A 12 16.58 -19.65 7.64
C PRO A 12 16.51 -18.38 8.49
N ALA A 13 17.26 -18.29 9.58
CA ALA A 13 17.45 -17.06 10.34
C ALA A 13 18.49 -16.11 9.72
N SER A 14 19.35 -16.56 8.80
CA SER A 14 20.32 -15.73 8.07
C SER A 14 19.79 -15.20 6.75
N ALA A 15 18.72 -15.75 6.25
CA ALA A 15 18.04 -15.30 5.06
C ALA A 15 17.29 -14.01 5.34
N GLY A 16 17.85 -12.90 4.95
CA GLY A 16 17.46 -11.50 5.09
C GLY A 16 16.20 -11.25 5.91
N SER A 17 16.37 -10.52 7.00
CA SER A 17 15.32 -10.18 7.95
C SER A 17 13.95 -10.01 7.27
N HIS A 18 12.94 -10.77 7.70
CA HIS A 18 11.55 -10.60 7.20
C HIS A 18 11.09 -9.14 7.28
N PHE A 19 11.67 -8.40 8.21
CA PHE A 19 11.37 -7.02 8.49
C PHE A 19 11.49 -6.10 7.28
N GLY A 20 12.59 -6.17 6.52
CA GLY A 20 12.81 -5.26 5.38
C GLY A 20 11.70 -5.38 4.33
N ALA A 21 11.33 -6.61 3.95
CA ALA A 21 10.24 -6.83 3.00
C ALA A 21 8.86 -6.48 3.59
N VAL A 22 8.62 -6.76 4.87
CA VAL A 22 7.37 -6.35 5.56
C VAL A 22 7.26 -4.84 5.60
N PHE A 23 8.33 -4.13 5.94
CA PHE A 23 8.37 -2.68 5.98
C PHE A 23 8.09 -2.06 4.61
N LEU A 24 8.73 -2.55 3.55
CA LEU A 24 8.49 -2.10 2.18
C LEU A 24 7.05 -2.36 1.73
N LEU A 25 6.48 -3.52 2.04
CA LEU A 25 5.08 -3.82 1.75
C LEU A 25 4.13 -2.85 2.45
N MET A 26 4.41 -2.48 3.70
CA MET A 26 3.59 -1.47 4.39
C MET A 26 3.75 -0.08 3.79
N LEU A 27 4.97 0.31 3.44
CA LEU A 27 5.33 1.63 2.96
C LEU A 27 4.86 1.88 1.51
N ASP A 28 4.94 0.87 0.64
CA ASP A 28 4.69 1.01 -0.79
C ASP A 28 3.32 0.50 -1.24
N SER A 29 2.64 -0.30 -0.44
CA SER A 29 1.34 -0.88 -0.80
C SER A 29 0.23 -0.62 0.23
N GLY A 30 0.59 -0.03 1.36
CA GLY A 30 -0.35 0.27 2.42
C GLY A 30 -1.04 -0.96 3.02
N LEU A 31 -0.54 -2.17 2.83
CA LEU A 31 -1.08 -3.38 3.45
C LEU A 31 -0.94 -3.34 4.98
N ARG A 32 -1.90 -3.95 5.67
CA ARG A 32 -1.81 -4.10 7.13
C ARG A 32 -0.79 -5.18 7.50
N PRO A 33 -0.09 -5.06 8.66
CA PRO A 33 0.85 -6.10 9.11
C PRO A 33 0.24 -7.50 9.06
N GLY A 34 -0.96 -7.69 9.61
CA GLY A 34 -1.62 -8.99 9.61
C GLY A 34 -2.04 -9.50 8.21
N GLU A 35 -2.21 -8.65 7.21
CA GLU A 35 -2.41 -9.02 5.81
C GLU A 35 -1.10 -9.53 5.22
N ILE A 36 0.01 -8.84 5.49
CA ILE A 36 1.36 -9.19 5.05
C ILE A 36 1.82 -10.50 5.68
N PHE A 37 1.66 -10.68 7.00
CA PHE A 37 2.11 -11.89 7.70
C PHE A 37 1.46 -13.17 7.14
N ARG A 38 0.20 -13.05 6.70
CA ARG A 38 -0.59 -14.15 6.12
C ARG A 38 -0.53 -14.20 4.60
N MET A 39 0.40 -13.49 3.98
CA MET A 39 0.57 -13.51 2.53
C MET A 39 1.11 -14.88 2.09
N ARG A 40 0.53 -15.41 1.02
CA ARG A 40 0.96 -16.65 0.40
C ARG A 40 1.47 -16.37 -1.00
N TRP A 41 2.38 -17.18 -1.47
CA TRP A 41 2.95 -17.04 -2.81
C TRP A 41 1.88 -17.13 -3.91
N GLU A 42 0.86 -17.97 -3.72
CA GLU A 42 -0.29 -18.11 -4.63
C GLU A 42 -1.10 -16.82 -4.80
N ASN A 43 -0.99 -15.89 -3.85
CA ASN A 43 -1.68 -14.60 -3.93
C ASN A 43 -0.90 -13.54 -4.72
N ILE A 44 0.28 -13.85 -5.23
CA ILE A 44 1.11 -12.92 -5.99
C ILE A 44 0.98 -13.24 -7.47
N HIS A 45 0.26 -12.40 -8.19
CA HIS A 45 0.04 -12.52 -9.63
C HIS A 45 1.13 -11.79 -10.39
N TRP A 46 2.29 -12.42 -10.55
CA TRP A 46 3.48 -11.83 -11.15
C TRP A 46 3.24 -11.22 -12.53
N GLY A 47 2.56 -11.95 -13.42
CA GLY A 47 2.27 -11.49 -14.78
C GLY A 47 1.34 -10.27 -14.86
N LYS A 48 0.53 -10.05 -13.81
CA LYS A 48 -0.37 -8.89 -13.70
C LYS A 48 0.22 -7.78 -12.84
N GLY A 49 1.34 -8.02 -12.13
CA GLY A 49 1.90 -7.08 -11.19
C GLY A 49 0.98 -6.78 -9.99
N LEU A 50 0.26 -7.77 -9.48
CA LEU A 50 -0.75 -7.59 -8.44
C LEU A 50 -0.55 -8.55 -7.27
N ILE A 51 -0.86 -8.10 -6.06
CA ILE A 51 -1.05 -8.93 -4.87
C ILE A 51 -2.55 -9.02 -4.60
N PHE A 52 -3.08 -10.23 -4.50
CA PHE A 52 -4.44 -10.44 -4.02
C PHE A 52 -4.45 -10.58 -2.49
N ASN A 53 -5.21 -9.75 -1.80
CA ASN A 53 -5.47 -9.91 -0.37
C ASN A 53 -6.83 -10.62 -0.18
N PRO A 54 -6.84 -11.93 0.13
CA PRO A 54 -8.08 -12.71 0.24
C PRO A 54 -8.81 -12.49 1.56
N ARG A 55 -8.15 -11.87 2.56
CA ARG A 55 -8.64 -11.81 3.94
C ARG A 55 -8.96 -10.40 4.39
N GLY A 56 -10.16 -10.26 4.94
CA GLY A 56 -10.59 -9.04 5.60
C GLY A 56 -11.96 -9.23 6.23
N LYS A 57 -12.24 -8.43 7.27
CA LYS A 57 -13.50 -8.46 8.02
C LYS A 57 -14.73 -8.13 7.15
N SER A 58 -14.52 -7.47 6.02
CA SER A 58 -15.56 -7.06 5.08
C SER A 58 -15.21 -7.46 3.65
N ARG A 59 -16.21 -7.50 2.76
CA ARG A 59 -16.01 -7.72 1.32
C ARG A 59 -15.03 -6.72 0.70
N LYS A 60 -15.02 -5.47 1.18
CA LYS A 60 -14.09 -4.40 0.75
C LYS A 60 -12.63 -4.65 1.16
N SER A 61 -12.38 -5.50 2.15
CA SER A 61 -11.01 -5.84 2.55
C SER A 61 -10.34 -6.83 1.59
N ARG A 62 -11.13 -7.57 0.78
CA ARG A 62 -10.61 -8.40 -0.30
C ARG A 62 -10.34 -7.50 -1.49
N ARG A 63 -9.10 -7.36 -1.87
CA ARG A 63 -8.70 -6.44 -2.92
C ARG A 63 -7.42 -6.87 -3.60
N TYR A 64 -7.22 -6.36 -4.79
CA TYR A 64 -5.93 -6.39 -5.46
C TYR A 64 -5.14 -5.12 -5.13
N VAL A 65 -3.85 -5.29 -4.89
CA VAL A 65 -2.92 -4.19 -4.62
C VAL A 65 -1.79 -4.28 -5.63
N PRO A 66 -1.49 -3.19 -6.36
CA PRO A 66 -0.39 -3.18 -7.32
C PRO A 66 0.97 -3.42 -6.65
N LEU A 67 1.84 -4.17 -7.33
CA LEU A 67 3.25 -4.34 -6.97
C LEU A 67 4.05 -3.13 -7.48
N THR A 68 4.72 -2.43 -6.58
CA THR A 68 5.78 -1.50 -7.00
C THR A 68 7.03 -2.30 -7.37
N GLU A 69 7.94 -1.73 -8.17
CA GLU A 69 9.18 -2.41 -8.54
C GLU A 69 10.04 -2.74 -7.32
N ARG A 70 10.04 -1.88 -6.29
CA ARG A 70 10.76 -2.15 -5.03
C ARG A 70 10.19 -3.36 -4.29
N VAL A 71 8.86 -3.44 -4.17
CA VAL A 71 8.17 -4.57 -3.54
C VAL A 71 8.40 -5.85 -4.35
N LYS A 72 8.30 -5.77 -5.68
CA LYS A 72 8.55 -6.89 -6.57
C LYS A 72 9.97 -7.44 -6.40
N ALA A 73 10.99 -6.58 -6.39
CA ALA A 73 12.37 -6.96 -6.17
C ALA A 73 12.57 -7.65 -4.80
N ALA A 74 11.99 -7.08 -3.73
CA ALA A 74 12.06 -7.65 -2.38
C ALA A 74 11.38 -9.03 -2.29
N LEU A 75 10.25 -9.21 -2.96
CA LEU A 75 9.55 -10.50 -3.01
C LEU A 75 10.29 -11.53 -3.86
N LEU A 76 10.89 -11.13 -4.99
CA LEU A 76 11.70 -12.02 -5.81
C LEU A 76 12.94 -12.51 -5.05
N ALA A 77 13.63 -11.63 -4.33
CA ALA A 77 14.75 -12.01 -3.46
C ALA A 77 14.31 -13.05 -2.39
N ARG A 78 13.11 -12.90 -1.85
CA ARG A 78 12.56 -13.88 -0.89
C ARG A 78 12.16 -15.20 -1.54
N LYS A 79 11.66 -15.18 -2.77
CA LYS A 79 11.26 -16.38 -3.50
C LYS A 79 12.42 -17.34 -3.72
N ASN A 80 13.63 -16.83 -3.80
CA ASN A 80 14.86 -17.64 -3.87
C ASN A 80 15.12 -18.44 -2.58
N ILE A 81 14.52 -18.03 -1.45
CA ILE A 81 14.68 -18.67 -0.15
C ILE A 81 13.55 -19.67 0.13
N SER A 82 12.32 -19.29 -0.21
CA SER A 82 11.11 -20.11 -0.06
C SER A 82 10.13 -19.73 -1.16
N SER A 83 9.78 -20.67 -2.03
CA SER A 83 8.94 -20.42 -3.21
C SER A 83 7.50 -20.88 -3.04
N GLU A 84 7.17 -21.57 -1.95
CA GLU A 84 5.85 -22.17 -1.71
C GLU A 84 5.28 -21.79 -0.34
N GLY A 85 3.96 -21.89 -0.21
CA GLY A 85 3.27 -21.65 1.04
C GLY A 85 3.27 -20.17 1.47
N TRP A 86 3.74 -19.89 2.67
CA TRP A 86 3.80 -18.54 3.23
C TRP A 86 4.97 -17.74 2.67
N VAL A 87 4.75 -16.48 2.29
CA VAL A 87 5.83 -15.54 1.91
C VAL A 87 6.76 -15.25 3.10
N PHE A 88 6.20 -15.29 4.30
CA PHE A 88 6.91 -15.05 5.55
C PHE A 88 6.72 -16.23 6.51
N PRO A 89 7.36 -17.39 6.23
CA PRO A 89 7.25 -18.55 7.10
C PRO A 89 7.92 -18.31 8.46
N SER A 90 7.42 -18.96 9.51
CA SER A 90 8.06 -19.01 10.82
C SER A 90 7.84 -20.37 11.47
N THR A 91 8.93 -21.01 11.86
CA THR A 91 8.92 -22.26 12.66
C THR A 91 8.63 -22.00 14.14
N ARG A 92 8.74 -20.74 14.58
CA ARG A 92 8.49 -20.33 15.98
C ARG A 92 7.00 -20.09 16.26
N SER A 93 6.19 -19.97 15.22
CA SER A 93 4.77 -19.70 15.31
C SER A 93 3.95 -20.96 14.99
N ARG A 94 2.95 -21.25 15.82
CA ARG A 94 1.99 -22.35 15.54
C ARG A 94 1.23 -22.15 14.24
N SER A 95 1.10 -20.93 13.77
CA SER A 95 0.40 -20.59 12.52
C SER A 95 1.25 -20.86 11.27
N GLY A 96 2.54 -21.16 11.43
CA GLY A 96 3.49 -21.40 10.33
C GLY A 96 3.97 -20.13 9.61
N TYR A 97 3.52 -18.93 10.04
CA TYR A 97 3.95 -17.65 9.50
C TYR A 97 4.39 -16.69 10.62
N ILE A 98 5.12 -15.64 10.26
CA ILE A 98 5.64 -14.66 11.21
C ILE A 98 4.52 -13.97 12.00
N THR A 99 4.87 -13.56 13.20
CA THR A 99 3.99 -12.85 14.11
C THR A 99 4.42 -11.40 14.31
N ASP A 100 3.51 -10.59 14.81
CA ASP A 100 3.80 -9.19 15.17
C ASP A 100 4.98 -9.12 16.16
N ARG A 101 5.09 -10.05 17.10
CA ARG A 101 6.19 -10.11 18.09
C ARG A 101 7.55 -10.29 17.44
N GLU A 102 7.64 -11.13 16.39
CA GLU A 102 8.91 -11.40 15.68
C GLU A 102 9.34 -10.16 14.89
N VAL A 103 8.39 -9.53 14.19
CA VAL A 103 8.66 -8.31 13.42
C VAL A 103 8.98 -7.13 14.33
N SER A 104 8.28 -6.99 15.46
CA SER A 104 8.52 -5.92 16.45
C SER A 104 9.93 -5.97 17.03
N LYS A 105 10.49 -7.16 17.25
CA LYS A 105 11.89 -7.30 17.69
C LYS A 105 12.86 -6.75 16.65
N GLN A 106 12.66 -7.11 15.37
CA GLN A 106 13.51 -6.66 14.29
C GLN A 106 13.34 -5.15 14.06
N TRP A 107 12.12 -4.62 14.21
CA TRP A 107 11.85 -3.18 14.15
C TRP A 107 12.59 -2.42 15.25
N LEU A 108 12.57 -2.92 16.48
CA LEU A 108 13.27 -2.30 17.60
C LEU A 108 14.78 -2.18 17.33
N GLU A 109 15.38 -3.24 16.81
CA GLU A 109 16.79 -3.25 16.45
C GLU A 109 17.09 -2.29 15.29
N ALA A 110 16.27 -2.29 14.23
CA ALA A 110 16.40 -1.38 13.10
C ALA A 110 16.29 0.10 13.55
N LYS A 111 15.37 0.42 14.47
CA LYS A 111 15.25 1.77 15.04
C LYS A 111 16.53 2.19 15.76
N ARG A 112 17.06 1.28 16.59
CA ARG A 112 18.28 1.54 17.37
C ARG A 112 19.46 1.85 16.43
N MET A 113 19.62 1.05 15.36
CA MET A 113 20.69 1.24 14.38
C MET A 113 20.55 2.53 13.59
N ALA A 114 19.31 2.91 13.26
CA ALA A 114 19.02 4.10 12.44
C ALA A 114 18.79 5.40 13.26
N GLY A 115 18.93 5.35 14.58
CA GLY A 115 18.67 6.50 15.46
C GLY A 115 17.21 6.97 15.46
N ILE A 116 16.25 6.09 15.11
CA ILE A 116 14.82 6.43 15.06
C ILE A 116 14.26 6.47 16.48
N PRO A 117 13.48 7.52 16.86
CA PRO A 117 12.87 7.63 18.19
C PRO A 117 12.01 6.43 18.57
N GLN A 118 12.06 6.03 19.83
CA GLN A 118 11.34 4.87 20.37
C GLN A 118 9.82 4.94 20.15
N LYS A 119 9.24 6.15 20.18
CA LYS A 119 7.80 6.38 19.94
C LYS A 119 7.31 6.02 18.54
N VAL A 120 8.22 5.91 17.56
CA VAL A 120 7.85 5.53 16.18
C VAL A 120 7.54 4.04 16.15
N VAL A 121 6.31 3.69 15.79
CA VAL A 121 5.83 2.31 15.65
C VAL A 121 5.88 1.86 14.19
N LEU A 122 6.01 0.55 13.96
CA LEU A 122 6.07 -0.01 12.60
C LEU A 122 4.87 0.42 11.74
N TYR A 123 3.71 0.56 12.34
CA TYR A 123 2.47 0.97 11.65
C TYR A 123 2.57 2.38 11.01
N CYS A 124 3.53 3.21 11.44
CA CYS A 124 3.80 4.51 10.81
C CYS A 124 4.17 4.38 9.33
N ALA A 125 4.73 3.25 8.87
CA ALA A 125 5.00 3.02 7.45
C ALA A 125 3.71 3.02 6.62
N ARG A 126 2.65 2.38 7.12
CA ARG A 126 1.34 2.41 6.46
C ARG A 126 0.68 3.79 6.56
N HIS A 127 0.85 4.51 7.67
CA HIS A 127 0.39 5.90 7.76
C HIS A 127 1.08 6.78 6.73
N ARG A 128 2.40 6.62 6.58
CA ARG A 128 3.16 7.35 5.57
C ARG A 128 2.66 7.08 4.16
N PHE A 129 2.40 5.82 3.80
CA PHE A 129 1.78 5.47 2.52
C PHE A 129 0.49 6.24 2.27
N SER A 130 -0.44 6.27 3.25
CA SER A 130 -1.71 6.97 3.05
C SER A 130 -1.56 8.48 2.94
N THR A 131 -0.63 9.08 3.68
CA THR A 131 -0.34 10.52 3.57
C THR A 131 0.21 10.84 2.19
N ASP A 132 1.26 10.11 1.74
CA ASP A 132 1.88 10.34 0.43
C ASP A 132 0.89 10.10 -0.73
N ALA A 133 0.06 9.06 -0.62
CA ALA A 133 -0.97 8.77 -1.62
C ALA A 133 -2.05 9.88 -1.67
N MET A 134 -2.44 10.43 -0.53
CA MET A 134 -3.36 11.57 -0.49
C MET A 134 -2.73 12.84 -1.04
N GLU A 135 -1.49 13.15 -0.66
CA GLU A 135 -0.76 14.31 -1.16
C GLU A 135 -0.53 14.22 -2.68
N GLY A 136 -0.19 13.03 -3.18
CA GLY A 136 0.10 12.81 -4.60
C GLY A 136 -1.12 12.75 -5.51
N THR A 137 -2.28 12.31 -5.00
CA THR A 137 -3.47 12.05 -5.85
C THR A 137 -4.67 12.93 -5.53
N GLY A 138 -4.79 13.45 -4.31
CA GLY A 138 -6.00 14.11 -3.82
C GLY A 138 -7.25 13.20 -3.79
N ASN A 139 -7.14 11.94 -4.18
CA ASN A 139 -8.26 11.03 -4.36
C ASN A 139 -8.49 10.15 -3.14
N LEU A 140 -9.31 10.64 -2.22
CA LEU A 140 -9.66 9.95 -0.98
C LEU A 140 -10.24 8.55 -1.22
N LEU A 141 -11.10 8.39 -2.22
CA LEU A 141 -11.76 7.09 -2.50
C LEU A 141 -10.75 6.06 -2.98
N ALA A 142 -9.84 6.44 -3.89
CA ALA A 142 -8.78 5.55 -4.35
C ALA A 142 -7.86 5.13 -3.21
N VAL A 143 -7.46 6.05 -2.34
CA VAL A 143 -6.66 5.75 -1.14
C VAL A 143 -7.41 4.81 -0.19
N MET A 144 -8.71 5.04 0.03
CA MET A 144 -9.55 4.15 0.84
C MET A 144 -9.60 2.73 0.29
N ASP A 145 -9.76 2.57 -1.02
CA ASP A 145 -9.84 1.28 -1.69
C ASP A 145 -8.51 0.51 -1.59
N VAL A 146 -7.39 1.17 -1.87
CA VAL A 146 -6.06 0.58 -1.71
C VAL A 146 -5.79 0.18 -0.25
N MET A 147 -6.18 1.04 0.70
CA MET A 147 -6.03 0.76 2.13
C MET A 147 -7.01 -0.31 2.65
N GLY A 148 -8.08 -0.61 1.90
CA GLY A 148 -9.15 -1.49 2.34
C GLY A 148 -9.89 -0.92 3.57
N HIS A 149 -10.18 0.39 3.54
CA HIS A 149 -10.98 1.04 4.56
C HIS A 149 -12.47 0.91 4.24
N GLY A 150 -13.23 0.35 5.17
CA GLY A 150 -14.69 0.21 5.03
C GLY A 150 -15.47 1.50 5.34
N SER A 151 -14.81 2.52 5.90
CA SER A 151 -15.41 3.78 6.32
C SER A 151 -14.51 4.95 5.98
N VAL A 152 -15.11 6.05 5.52
CA VAL A 152 -14.46 7.33 5.25
C VAL A 152 -13.74 7.87 6.49
N ASN A 153 -14.30 7.69 7.67
CA ASN A 153 -13.71 8.13 8.93
C ASN A 153 -12.30 7.56 9.16
N SER A 154 -12.03 6.34 8.69
CA SER A 154 -10.71 5.73 8.83
C SER A 154 -9.62 6.38 7.97
N THR A 155 -10.02 7.08 6.91
CA THR A 155 -9.09 7.77 5.98
C THR A 155 -9.07 9.27 6.22
N ARG A 156 -10.11 9.83 6.83
CA ARG A 156 -10.25 11.27 7.12
C ARG A 156 -9.08 11.82 7.96
N VAL A 157 -8.44 10.99 8.77
CA VAL A 157 -7.25 11.36 9.54
C VAL A 157 -6.08 11.81 8.65
N TYR A 158 -6.07 11.39 7.38
CA TYR A 158 -5.02 11.73 6.40
C TYR A 158 -5.42 12.90 5.48
N THR A 159 -6.65 13.40 5.60
CA THR A 159 -7.11 14.57 4.84
C THR A 159 -6.81 15.84 5.62
N HIS A 160 -5.61 16.37 5.44
CA HIS A 160 -5.33 17.74 5.88
C HIS A 160 -5.87 18.70 4.82
N THR A 161 -7.11 19.12 4.98
CA THR A 161 -7.71 20.15 4.12
C THR A 161 -7.03 21.46 4.45
N ASN A 162 -6.06 21.88 3.65
CA ASN A 162 -5.48 23.21 3.76
C ASN A 162 -6.16 24.18 2.76
N ALA A 163 -6.02 25.47 2.98
CA ALA A 163 -6.63 26.50 2.12
C ALA A 163 -6.15 26.43 0.65
N ALA A 164 -4.93 25.90 0.41
CA ALA A 164 -4.38 25.74 -0.94
C ALA A 164 -5.13 24.64 -1.70
N LEU A 165 -5.38 23.50 -1.06
CA LEU A 165 -6.15 22.41 -1.65
C LEU A 165 -7.58 22.81 -1.97
N ILE A 166 -8.24 23.57 -1.07
CA ILE A 166 -9.59 24.12 -1.31
C ILE A 166 -9.58 25.04 -2.54
N ARG A 167 -8.58 25.91 -2.64
CA ARG A 167 -8.42 26.81 -3.80
C ARG A 167 -8.24 26.02 -5.08
N GLU A 168 -7.37 25.01 -5.10
CA GLU A 168 -7.12 24.15 -6.25
C GLU A 168 -8.40 23.44 -6.74
N VAL A 169 -9.21 22.93 -5.82
CA VAL A 169 -10.50 22.30 -6.17
C VAL A 169 -11.44 23.31 -6.85
N ILE A 170 -11.51 24.54 -6.34
CA ILE A 170 -12.35 25.60 -6.92
C ILE A 170 -11.82 26.00 -8.29
N GLU A 171 -10.52 26.17 -8.45
CA GLU A 171 -9.88 26.55 -9.72
C GLU A 171 -10.09 25.47 -10.79
N ARG A 172 -9.89 24.18 -10.46
CA ARG A 172 -10.14 23.06 -11.38
C ARG A 172 -11.60 22.99 -11.80
N ARG A 173 -12.54 23.17 -10.85
CA ARG A 173 -13.99 23.23 -11.18
C ARG A 173 -14.29 24.35 -12.16
N ASN A 174 -13.70 25.53 -11.97
CA ASN A 174 -13.91 26.69 -12.84
C ASN A 174 -13.32 26.46 -14.24
N GLN A 175 -12.21 25.73 -14.36
CA GLN A 175 -11.64 25.34 -15.66
C GLN A 175 -12.56 24.40 -16.42
N VAL A 176 -13.18 23.40 -15.76
CA VAL A 176 -14.15 22.49 -16.39
C VAL A 176 -15.36 23.27 -16.87
N THR A 177 -15.93 24.14 -16.06
CA THR A 177 -17.12 24.94 -16.46
C THR A 177 -16.81 25.96 -17.55
N ALA A 178 -15.58 26.46 -17.65
CA ALA A 178 -15.15 27.33 -18.74
C ALA A 178 -14.98 26.57 -20.07
N ALA A 179 -14.54 25.31 -20.02
CA ALA A 179 -14.42 24.44 -21.19
C ALA A 179 -15.80 24.00 -21.75
N ASP A 180 -16.77 23.75 -20.86
CA ASP A 180 -18.16 23.40 -21.25
C ASP A 180 -18.98 24.62 -21.67
N GLY A 181 -18.55 25.86 -21.37
CA GLY A 181 -19.24 27.10 -21.67
C GLY A 181 -18.86 27.75 -23.01
N ALA A 182 -18.06 27.11 -23.86
CA ALA A 182 -17.89 27.57 -25.23
C ALA A 182 -19.24 27.47 -25.95
N PRO A 183 -19.81 28.55 -26.52
CA PRO A 183 -21.09 28.49 -27.19
C PRO A 183 -20.94 27.58 -28.40
N THR A 184 -21.56 26.38 -28.33
CA THR A 184 -21.92 25.68 -29.56
C THR A 184 -22.90 26.59 -30.27
N GLU A 185 -22.49 27.14 -31.42
CA GLU A 185 -23.41 27.74 -32.39
C GLU A 185 -24.48 26.69 -32.72
N HIS A 186 -25.58 26.72 -31.97
CA HIS A 186 -26.79 26.09 -32.41
C HIS A 186 -27.26 26.87 -33.66
N ALA A 187 -27.03 26.34 -34.84
CA ALA A 187 -27.70 26.76 -36.03
C ALA A 187 -29.19 26.77 -35.75
N SER A 188 -29.78 27.96 -35.76
CA SER A 188 -31.22 28.15 -35.67
C SER A 188 -31.89 27.36 -36.78
N PRO A 189 -32.90 26.54 -36.51
CA PRO A 189 -33.67 25.91 -37.55
C PRO A 189 -34.35 26.99 -38.38
N SER A 190 -34.18 26.91 -39.70
CA SER A 190 -34.82 27.80 -40.68
C SER A 190 -36.32 27.70 -40.55
N GLN A 191 -37.01 28.85 -40.68
CA GLN A 191 -38.48 29.02 -40.52
C GLN A 191 -39.30 28.29 -41.59
N ASP A 192 -38.76 27.40 -42.39
CA ASP A 192 -39.45 26.79 -43.55
C ASP A 192 -40.05 25.40 -43.29
N ASP A 193 -39.97 24.87 -42.05
CA ASP A 193 -40.48 23.51 -41.78
C ASP A 193 -41.87 23.43 -41.14
N PHE A 194 -42.63 24.55 -41.11
CA PHE A 194 -44.02 24.57 -40.59
C PHE A 194 -45.06 24.92 -41.68
N ALA A 195 -44.88 24.41 -42.88
CA ALA A 195 -45.91 24.46 -43.91
C ALA A 195 -46.10 23.12 -44.64
N LYS A 196 -46.80 22.19 -43.96
CA LYS A 196 -47.71 21.20 -44.61
C LYS A 196 -48.41 20.35 -43.53
#